data_625f2b502f8c2b2597f10022a17c07cf
#
_entry.id   625f2b502f8c2b2597f10022a17c07cf
#
_cell.length_a   1.000
_cell.length_b   1.000
_cell.length_c   1.000
_cell.angle_alpha   90.00
_cell.angle_beta   90.00
_cell.angle_gamma   90.00
#
_symmetry.space_group_name_H-M   'P 1'
#
loop_
_entity.id
_entity.type
_entity.pdbx_description
1 polymer ?
#
loop_
_entity_poly.entity_id
_entity_poly.type
_entity_poly.pdbx_seq_one_letter_code
_entity_poly.pdbx_strand_id
1 'polypeptide(L)'
;MKENIIKRRAAVSLGLKRYYTGKPCKYGHISYRETGSGQCVECKNIRTRNWRAKPEDQKFTNIKVAKNLPPQEELLDRWHYDEVSGNLLWKSRDKKHFKNARLYNTWKSKYEGKIAGSCHYANGYIEVRTKDGKLHKAHRIIWKIMTGVEPNLPIDHINGIPWDNRWENLRLATNQDNARNSKAFSKAKFKGVQERVNDWIVCWTVADKNFTETGFSSAEQAAEHYDKVAKKLYGDFARLNFK
;
A
#
# COMPACT_ATOMS: atom_id res chain seq x y z
N MET A 1 -12.01 41.39 9.73
CA MET A 1 -13.21 40.53 9.81
C MET A 1 -13.05 39.59 10.98
N LYS A 2 -13.99 39.63 11.98
CA LYS A 2 -13.93 38.69 13.09
C LYS A 2 -14.23 37.28 12.59
N GLU A 3 -13.26 36.38 12.70
CA GLU A 3 -13.44 34.98 12.32
C GLU A 3 -14.47 34.33 13.26
N ASN A 4 -15.50 33.70 12.68
CA ASN A 4 -16.55 33.04 13.44
C ASN A 4 -16.01 31.77 14.09
N ILE A 5 -16.03 31.72 15.43
CA ILE A 5 -15.65 30.53 16.20
C ILE A 5 -16.72 29.45 16.02
N ILE A 6 -16.34 28.30 15.51
CA ILE A 6 -17.25 27.17 15.26
C ILE A 6 -16.70 25.90 15.90
N LYS A 7 -17.56 25.12 16.58
CA LYS A 7 -17.21 23.79 17.10
C LYS A 7 -17.13 22.77 15.96
N ARG A 8 -16.22 21.79 16.06
CA ARG A 8 -16.02 20.75 15.03
C ARG A 8 -17.33 20.07 14.61
N ARG A 9 -18.20 19.70 15.57
CA ARG A 9 -19.50 19.05 15.28
C ARG A 9 -20.39 19.90 14.38
N ALA A 10 -20.49 21.19 14.67
CA ALA A 10 -21.26 22.12 13.83
C ALA A 10 -20.64 22.30 12.43
N ALA A 11 -19.31 22.34 12.35
CA ALA A 11 -18.62 22.39 11.06
C ALA A 11 -18.86 21.12 10.21
N VAL A 12 -18.93 19.96 10.85
CA VAL A 12 -19.27 18.68 10.17
C VAL A 12 -20.69 18.72 9.64
N SER A 13 -21.68 19.13 10.44
CA SER A 13 -23.09 19.20 10.01
C SER A 13 -23.33 20.24 8.91
N LEU A 14 -22.50 21.29 8.85
CA LEU A 14 -22.54 22.32 7.80
C LEU A 14 -21.71 21.95 6.56
N GLY A 15 -21.10 20.77 6.50
CA GLY A 15 -20.27 20.35 5.37
C GLY A 15 -18.98 21.15 5.17
N LEU A 16 -18.53 21.91 6.17
CA LEU A 16 -17.36 22.75 6.07
C LEU A 16 -16.07 21.92 6.06
N LYS A 17 -15.14 22.21 5.16
CA LYS A 17 -13.83 21.55 5.11
C LYS A 17 -12.91 21.95 6.27
N ARG A 18 -13.10 23.16 6.84
CA ARG A 18 -12.30 23.74 7.92
C ARG A 18 -13.17 24.49 8.90
N TYR A 19 -12.69 24.59 10.14
CA TYR A 19 -13.34 25.34 11.21
C TYR A 19 -12.31 26.08 12.07
N TYR A 20 -12.74 27.15 12.72
CA TYR A 20 -11.90 28.00 13.56
C TYR A 20 -12.36 27.93 15.01
N THR A 21 -11.44 27.66 15.94
CA THR A 21 -11.77 27.51 17.36
C THR A 21 -11.40 28.74 18.21
N GLY A 22 -10.62 29.68 17.66
CA GLY A 22 -10.02 30.77 18.42
C GLY A 22 -8.96 30.32 19.45
N LYS A 23 -8.74 29.01 19.60
CA LYS A 23 -7.81 28.48 20.61
C LYS A 23 -6.52 27.99 19.93
N PRO A 24 -5.36 28.18 20.57
CA PRO A 24 -4.10 27.66 20.03
C PRO A 24 -4.12 26.13 19.95
N CYS A 25 -3.39 25.59 19.01
CA CYS A 25 -3.10 24.15 18.95
C CYS A 25 -2.00 23.81 19.98
N LYS A 26 -1.69 22.53 20.12
CA LYS A 26 -0.63 22.02 21.01
C LYS A 26 0.76 22.67 20.76
N TYR A 27 0.99 23.27 19.59
CA TYR A 27 2.22 23.98 19.22
C TYR A 27 2.06 25.50 19.17
N GLY A 28 0.99 26.04 19.76
CA GLY A 28 0.74 27.48 19.89
C GLY A 28 0.09 28.16 18.69
N HIS A 29 -0.14 27.50 17.56
CA HIS A 29 -0.73 28.14 16.37
C HIS A 29 -2.23 28.41 16.57
N ILE A 30 -2.64 29.65 16.36
CA ILE A 30 -4.05 30.07 16.29
C ILE A 30 -4.43 30.07 14.81
N SER A 31 -4.98 28.95 14.30
CA SER A 31 -5.28 28.72 12.89
C SER A 31 -6.50 27.83 12.73
N TYR A 32 -7.02 27.77 11.49
CA TYR A 32 -8.07 26.83 11.11
C TYR A 32 -7.67 25.39 11.40
N ARG A 33 -8.66 24.53 11.62
CA ARG A 33 -8.51 23.08 11.76
C ARG A 33 -9.28 22.37 10.66
N GLU A 34 -8.75 21.27 10.17
CA GLU A 34 -9.46 20.42 9.20
C GLU A 34 -10.61 19.68 9.88
N THR A 35 -11.80 19.72 9.27
CA THR A 35 -13.02 19.14 9.87
C THR A 35 -12.91 17.62 9.99
N GLY A 36 -12.32 16.94 8.99
CA GLY A 36 -12.14 15.48 9.01
C GLY A 36 -11.20 15.01 10.12
N SER A 37 -10.00 15.58 10.22
CA SER A 37 -8.94 15.13 11.15
C SER A 37 -8.88 15.92 12.46
N GLY A 38 -9.41 17.13 12.50
CA GLY A 38 -9.21 18.09 13.61
C GLY A 38 -7.81 18.71 13.64
N GLN A 39 -6.97 18.44 12.66
CA GLN A 39 -5.57 18.89 12.62
C GLN A 39 -5.49 20.40 12.33
N CYS A 40 -4.57 21.08 13.01
CA CYS A 40 -4.25 22.49 12.74
C CYS A 40 -3.65 22.63 11.34
N VAL A 41 -4.21 23.52 10.54
CA VAL A 41 -3.77 23.76 9.14
C VAL A 41 -2.34 24.27 9.09
N GLU A 42 -1.94 25.16 10.01
CA GLU A 42 -0.57 25.66 10.06
C GLU A 42 0.45 24.57 10.41
N CYS A 43 0.14 23.69 11.37
CA CYS A 43 0.98 22.53 11.64
C CYS A 43 1.16 21.63 10.44
N LYS A 44 0.09 21.46 9.63
CA LYS A 44 0.13 20.69 8.40
C LYS A 44 1.02 21.37 7.35
N ASN A 45 0.85 22.67 7.17
CA ASN A 45 1.62 23.48 6.23
C ASN A 45 3.12 23.47 6.58
N ILE A 46 3.48 23.65 7.85
CA ILE A 46 4.87 23.59 8.33
C ILE A 46 5.45 22.21 8.06
N ARG A 47 4.71 21.13 8.37
CA ARG A 47 5.17 19.77 8.10
C ARG A 47 5.41 19.53 6.63
N THR A 48 4.50 20.00 5.76
CA THR A 48 4.63 19.88 4.30
C THR A 48 5.81 20.69 3.78
N ARG A 49 6.00 21.92 4.28
CA ARG A 49 7.13 22.77 3.91
C ARG A 49 8.46 22.14 4.31
N ASN A 50 8.56 21.66 5.56
CA ASN A 50 9.76 21.00 6.06
C ASN A 50 10.04 19.69 5.29
N TRP A 51 9.02 18.95 4.89
CA TRP A 51 9.20 17.76 4.05
C TRP A 51 9.70 18.11 2.65
N ARG A 52 9.16 19.18 2.02
CA ARG A 52 9.61 19.66 0.69
C ARG A 52 11.03 20.22 0.72
N ALA A 53 11.44 20.81 1.82
CA ALA A 53 12.79 21.37 2.02
C ALA A 53 13.85 20.30 2.31
N LYS A 54 13.49 19.05 2.58
CA LYS A 54 14.46 17.96 2.77
C LYS A 54 15.17 17.64 1.46
N PRO A 55 16.51 17.41 1.51
CA PRO A 55 17.24 16.83 0.39
C PRO A 55 16.58 15.53 -0.11
N GLU A 56 16.74 15.22 -1.39
CA GLU A 56 16.09 14.06 -2.03
C GLU A 56 16.41 12.75 -1.31
N ASP A 57 17.66 12.54 -0.92
CA ASP A 57 18.12 11.40 -0.12
C ASP A 57 17.43 11.29 1.24
N GLN A 58 17.05 12.40 1.88
CA GLN A 58 16.34 12.44 3.15
C GLN A 58 14.81 12.37 3.02
N LYS A 59 14.25 12.63 1.83
CA LYS A 59 12.81 12.42 1.58
C LYS A 59 12.42 10.95 1.62
N PHE A 60 13.35 10.07 1.33
CA PHE A 60 13.15 8.61 1.28
C PHE A 60 13.52 7.87 2.58
N THR A 61 14.10 8.56 3.58
CA THR A 61 14.49 7.93 4.88
C THR A 61 13.32 7.58 5.80
N ASN A 62 12.09 7.96 5.47
CA ASN A 62 10.88 7.44 6.14
C ASN A 62 10.27 6.20 5.43
N ILE A 63 11.03 5.48 4.65
CA ILE A 63 10.74 4.09 4.40
C ILE A 63 10.77 3.45 5.79
N LYS A 64 9.60 3.07 6.33
CA LYS A 64 9.56 2.17 7.49
C LYS A 64 10.44 1.00 7.09
N VAL A 65 11.65 0.94 7.66
CA VAL A 65 12.57 -0.16 7.41
C VAL A 65 11.73 -1.41 7.67
N ALA A 66 11.46 -2.16 6.64
CA ALA A 66 10.64 -3.35 6.77
C ALA A 66 11.38 -4.22 7.79
N LYS A 67 10.66 -4.68 8.82
CA LYS A 67 11.24 -5.52 9.87
C LYS A 67 12.05 -6.61 9.18
N ASN A 68 13.31 -6.77 9.55
CA ASN A 68 14.17 -7.79 8.97
C ASN A 68 13.52 -9.16 9.14
N LEU A 69 13.50 -9.93 8.07
CA LEU A 69 13.02 -11.31 8.09
C LEU A 69 14.03 -12.21 8.80
N PRO A 70 13.57 -13.29 9.44
CA PRO A 70 14.45 -14.34 9.92
C PRO A 70 15.38 -14.89 8.82
N PRO A 71 16.48 -15.57 9.16
CA PRO A 71 17.33 -16.27 8.19
C PRO A 71 16.51 -17.20 7.29
N GLN A 72 16.94 -17.37 6.03
CA GLN A 72 16.26 -18.23 5.06
C GLN A 72 16.05 -19.65 5.58
N GLU A 73 17.06 -20.21 6.24
CA GLU A 73 17.02 -21.56 6.82
C GLU A 73 15.90 -21.72 7.83
N GLU A 74 15.66 -20.70 8.70
CA GLU A 74 14.54 -20.72 9.65
C GLU A 74 13.18 -20.67 8.93
N LEU A 75 13.10 -19.93 7.83
CA LEU A 75 11.87 -19.85 7.04
C LEU A 75 11.59 -21.17 6.34
N LEU A 76 12.62 -21.78 5.74
CA LEU A 76 12.56 -23.09 5.08
C LEU A 76 12.29 -24.24 6.06
N ASP A 77 12.78 -24.16 7.29
CA ASP A 77 12.47 -25.15 8.34
C ASP A 77 10.98 -25.14 8.71
N ARG A 78 10.34 -23.98 8.69
CA ARG A 78 8.97 -23.81 9.16
C ARG A 78 7.92 -23.99 8.08
N TRP A 79 8.20 -23.55 6.86
CA TRP A 79 7.23 -23.48 5.77
C TRP A 79 7.73 -24.10 4.49
N HIS A 80 6.82 -24.77 3.81
CA HIS A 80 6.93 -25.12 2.42
C HIS A 80 6.21 -24.06 1.59
N TYR A 81 6.85 -23.55 0.55
CA TYR A 81 6.20 -22.67 -0.40
C TYR A 81 5.67 -23.51 -1.56
N ASP A 82 4.37 -23.43 -1.80
CA ASP A 82 3.71 -24.03 -2.95
C ASP A 82 3.60 -22.98 -4.06
N GLU A 83 4.41 -23.11 -5.10
CA GLU A 83 4.50 -22.15 -6.20
C GLU A 83 3.21 -22.09 -7.01
N VAL A 84 2.46 -23.19 -7.11
CA VAL A 84 1.22 -23.27 -7.90
C VAL A 84 0.11 -22.44 -7.27
N SER A 85 -0.08 -22.56 -5.97
CA SER A 85 -1.12 -21.82 -5.25
C SER A 85 -0.64 -20.49 -4.69
N GLY A 86 0.67 -20.26 -4.60
CA GLY A 86 1.25 -19.08 -3.96
C GLY A 86 1.19 -19.12 -2.43
N ASN A 87 0.90 -20.28 -1.82
CA ASN A 87 0.71 -20.40 -0.39
C ASN A 87 1.95 -20.88 0.35
N LEU A 88 2.12 -20.39 1.57
CA LEU A 88 3.03 -20.99 2.55
C LEU A 88 2.28 -22.06 3.34
N LEU A 89 2.81 -23.28 3.38
CA LEU A 89 2.23 -24.40 4.13
C LEU A 89 3.12 -24.74 5.33
N TRP A 90 2.51 -25.02 6.49
CA TRP A 90 3.24 -25.45 7.66
C TRP A 90 3.88 -26.82 7.44
N LYS A 91 5.21 -26.90 7.56
CA LYS A 91 5.93 -28.18 7.55
C LYS A 91 5.68 -28.95 8.83
N SER A 92 5.84 -30.28 8.79
CA SER A 92 5.86 -31.10 9.98
C SER A 92 7.01 -30.68 10.91
N ARG A 93 6.80 -30.82 12.20
CA ARG A 93 7.79 -30.50 13.24
C ARG A 93 8.08 -31.71 14.09
N ASP A 94 9.33 -31.86 14.49
CA ASP A 94 9.75 -32.96 15.36
C ASP A 94 9.10 -32.81 16.75
N LYS A 95 8.71 -33.94 17.34
CA LYS A 95 8.14 -34.01 18.69
C LYS A 95 9.04 -33.40 19.76
N LYS A 96 10.36 -33.45 19.58
CA LYS A 96 11.35 -32.84 20.50
C LYS A 96 11.18 -31.34 20.72
N HIS A 97 10.50 -30.64 19.79
CA HIS A 97 10.20 -29.20 19.90
C HIS A 97 9.01 -28.89 20.84
N PHE A 98 8.39 -29.91 21.39
CA PHE A 98 7.19 -29.77 22.23
C PHE A 98 7.43 -30.34 23.61
N LYS A 99 6.90 -29.70 24.66
CA LYS A 99 7.03 -30.14 26.06
C LYS A 99 6.41 -31.52 26.32
N ASN A 100 5.39 -31.90 25.56
CA ASN A 100 4.70 -33.19 25.70
C ASN A 100 3.94 -33.56 24.42
N ALA A 101 3.51 -34.83 24.35
CA ALA A 101 2.77 -35.39 23.22
C ALA A 101 1.43 -34.68 22.95
N ARG A 102 0.74 -34.18 23.98
CA ARG A 102 -0.53 -33.45 23.84
C ARG A 102 -0.34 -32.16 23.05
N LEU A 103 0.67 -31.38 23.38
CA LEU A 103 0.98 -30.13 22.66
C LEU A 103 1.40 -30.41 21.22
N TYR A 104 2.20 -31.46 20.99
CA TYR A 104 2.56 -31.90 19.65
C TYR A 104 1.33 -32.28 18.82
N ASN A 105 0.46 -33.13 19.34
CA ASN A 105 -0.74 -33.57 18.63
C ASN A 105 -1.70 -32.42 18.35
N THR A 106 -1.87 -31.50 19.31
CA THR A 106 -2.67 -30.28 19.13
C THR A 106 -2.09 -29.40 18.02
N TRP A 107 -0.77 -29.18 18.01
CA TRP A 107 -0.10 -28.41 16.98
C TRP A 107 -0.23 -29.09 15.62
N LYS A 108 0.04 -30.38 15.54
CA LYS A 108 -0.02 -31.20 14.33
C LYS A 108 -1.42 -31.12 13.68
N SER A 109 -2.45 -31.39 14.44
CA SER A 109 -3.84 -31.32 13.97
C SER A 109 -4.23 -29.92 13.48
N LYS A 110 -3.70 -28.87 14.13
CA LYS A 110 -4.09 -27.48 13.84
C LYS A 110 -3.34 -26.87 12.66
N TYR A 111 -2.07 -27.21 12.46
CA TYR A 111 -1.18 -26.49 11.54
C TYR A 111 -0.53 -27.34 10.46
N GLU A 112 -0.07 -28.54 10.74
CA GLU A 112 0.72 -29.35 9.79
C GLU A 112 0.00 -29.51 8.47
N GLY A 113 0.69 -29.18 7.35
CA GLY A 113 0.17 -29.22 5.99
C GLY A 113 -0.86 -28.16 5.65
N LYS A 114 -1.23 -27.29 6.59
CA LYS A 114 -2.22 -26.22 6.34
C LYS A 114 -1.55 -24.92 5.94
N ILE A 115 -2.34 -24.03 5.32
CA ILE A 115 -1.90 -22.71 4.90
C ILE A 115 -1.48 -21.89 6.13
N ALA A 116 -0.30 -21.28 6.04
CA ALA A 116 0.24 -20.40 7.06
C ALA A 116 -0.17 -18.95 6.80
N GLY A 117 -0.56 -18.28 7.88
CA GLY A 117 -0.96 -16.88 7.84
C GLY A 117 -2.46 -16.67 7.69
N SER A 118 -2.81 -15.41 7.68
CA SER A 118 -4.20 -14.95 7.51
C SER A 118 -4.22 -13.69 6.68
N CYS A 119 -5.32 -13.49 5.94
CA CYS A 119 -5.54 -12.27 5.18
C CYS A 119 -5.79 -11.11 6.14
N HIS A 120 -5.04 -10.03 5.97
CA HIS A 120 -5.28 -8.80 6.72
C HIS A 120 -6.52 -8.08 6.16
N TYR A 121 -7.54 -7.94 7.00
CA TYR A 121 -8.86 -7.45 6.61
C TYR A 121 -8.85 -6.10 5.86
N ALA A 122 -7.99 -5.15 6.28
CA ALA A 122 -8.01 -3.81 5.72
C ALA A 122 -7.27 -3.65 4.38
N ASN A 123 -6.29 -4.51 4.06
CA ASN A 123 -5.43 -4.32 2.89
C ASN A 123 -5.27 -5.58 2.01
N GLY A 124 -5.86 -6.70 2.41
CA GLY A 124 -5.86 -7.93 1.64
C GLY A 124 -4.55 -8.71 1.61
N TYR A 125 -3.48 -8.24 2.26
CA TYR A 125 -2.22 -8.99 2.31
C TYR A 125 -2.31 -10.18 3.26
N ILE A 126 -1.66 -11.28 2.89
CA ILE A 126 -1.44 -12.40 3.80
C ILE A 126 -0.30 -12.04 4.75
N GLU A 127 -0.56 -12.14 6.06
CA GLU A 127 0.43 -11.92 7.11
C GLU A 127 0.71 -13.21 7.88
N VAL A 128 1.98 -13.49 8.12
CA VAL A 128 2.47 -14.70 8.80
C VAL A 128 3.29 -14.30 10.02
N ARG A 129 3.06 -14.98 11.14
CA ARG A 129 3.79 -14.74 12.38
C ARG A 129 5.03 -15.65 12.44
N THR A 130 6.19 -15.02 12.55
CA THR A 130 7.49 -15.68 12.71
C THR A 130 7.75 -16.09 14.16
N LYS A 131 8.85 -16.83 14.42
CA LYS A 131 9.20 -17.36 15.75
C LYS A 131 9.44 -16.25 16.79
N ASP A 132 9.97 -15.13 16.35
CA ASP A 132 10.20 -13.94 17.19
C ASP A 132 8.91 -13.16 17.53
N GLY A 133 7.75 -13.69 17.15
CA GLY A 133 6.42 -13.10 17.40
C GLY A 133 6.03 -11.96 16.46
N LYS A 134 6.90 -11.55 15.53
CA LYS A 134 6.60 -10.48 14.58
C LYS A 134 5.72 -10.96 13.43
N LEU A 135 4.86 -10.07 12.94
CA LEU A 135 4.08 -10.29 11.73
C LEU A 135 4.85 -9.77 10.51
N HIS A 136 4.95 -10.61 9.50
CA HIS A 136 5.53 -10.28 8.21
C HIS A 136 4.57 -10.64 7.08
N LYS A 137 4.62 -9.86 5.99
CA LYS A 137 3.84 -10.15 4.79
C LYS A 137 4.36 -11.41 4.10
N ALA A 138 3.47 -12.31 3.70
CA ALA A 138 3.81 -13.59 3.10
C ALA A 138 4.69 -13.44 1.85
N HIS A 139 4.38 -12.48 0.96
CA HIS A 139 5.17 -12.25 -0.25
C HIS A 139 6.65 -11.92 0.04
N ARG A 140 6.95 -11.25 1.18
CA ARG A 140 8.34 -10.98 1.57
C ARG A 140 9.05 -12.24 2.05
N ILE A 141 8.33 -13.10 2.81
CA ILE A 141 8.86 -14.40 3.24
C ILE A 141 9.13 -15.27 2.02
N ILE A 142 8.18 -15.34 1.09
CA ILE A 142 8.30 -16.10 -0.16
C ILE A 142 9.48 -15.59 -0.98
N TRP A 143 9.62 -14.27 -1.14
CA TRP A 143 10.78 -13.69 -1.82
C TRP A 143 12.10 -14.18 -1.23
N LYS A 144 12.25 -14.14 0.10
CA LYS A 144 13.46 -14.59 0.77
C LYS A 144 13.67 -16.11 0.67
N ILE A 145 12.59 -16.90 0.70
CA ILE A 145 12.65 -18.35 0.46
C ILE A 145 13.19 -18.66 -0.95
N MET A 146 12.69 -17.94 -1.96
CA MET A 146 13.04 -18.20 -3.36
C MET A 146 14.41 -17.66 -3.75
N THR A 147 14.82 -16.52 -3.20
CA THR A 147 16.06 -15.83 -3.63
C THR A 147 17.21 -15.94 -2.65
N GLY A 148 16.96 -16.32 -1.39
CA GLY A 148 17.95 -16.30 -0.31
C GLY A 148 18.23 -14.94 0.31
N VAL A 149 17.76 -13.85 -0.34
CA VAL A 149 18.08 -12.48 0.08
C VAL A 149 16.84 -11.69 0.51
N GLU A 150 17.06 -10.73 1.40
CA GLU A 150 16.02 -9.77 1.80
C GLU A 150 15.64 -8.90 0.59
N PRO A 151 14.34 -8.70 0.30
CA PRO A 151 13.95 -7.80 -0.76
C PRO A 151 14.36 -6.36 -0.41
N ASN A 152 15.22 -5.77 -1.24
CA ASN A 152 15.77 -4.42 -1.09
C ASN A 152 14.81 -3.32 -1.55
N LEU A 153 13.77 -3.70 -2.29
CA LEU A 153 12.67 -2.82 -2.74
C LEU A 153 11.33 -3.37 -2.26
N PRO A 154 10.26 -2.58 -2.27
CA PRO A 154 8.90 -3.08 -2.15
C PRO A 154 8.62 -4.17 -3.19
N ILE A 155 7.81 -5.17 -2.80
CA ILE A 155 7.31 -6.19 -3.71
C ILE A 155 5.93 -5.78 -4.19
N ASP A 156 5.76 -5.77 -5.50
CA ASP A 156 4.51 -5.51 -6.20
C ASP A 156 3.86 -6.81 -6.65
N HIS A 157 2.52 -6.85 -6.64
CA HIS A 157 1.72 -7.91 -7.23
C HIS A 157 1.31 -7.47 -8.65
N ILE A 158 1.84 -8.13 -9.69
CA ILE A 158 1.65 -7.75 -11.09
C ILE A 158 0.16 -7.60 -11.44
N ASN A 159 -0.67 -8.54 -10.97
CA ASN A 159 -2.12 -8.50 -11.19
C ASN A 159 -2.87 -7.53 -10.24
N GLY A 160 -2.18 -6.93 -9.25
CA GLY A 160 -2.76 -6.04 -8.25
C GLY A 160 -3.67 -6.76 -7.24
N ILE A 161 -3.51 -8.08 -7.04
CA ILE A 161 -4.24 -8.89 -6.06
C ILE A 161 -3.30 -9.22 -4.89
N PRO A 162 -3.48 -8.60 -3.68
CA PRO A 162 -2.51 -8.66 -2.59
C PRO A 162 -2.31 -10.04 -1.95
N TRP A 163 -3.24 -10.97 -2.15
CA TRP A 163 -3.17 -12.34 -1.62
C TRP A 163 -2.67 -13.36 -2.65
N ASP A 164 -2.52 -12.99 -3.92
CA ASP A 164 -1.98 -13.86 -4.95
C ASP A 164 -0.45 -13.82 -4.95
N ASN A 165 0.15 -14.66 -4.12
CA ASN A 165 1.59 -14.70 -3.89
C ASN A 165 2.31 -15.74 -4.76
N ARG A 166 1.74 -16.15 -5.90
CA ARG A 166 2.45 -16.98 -6.86
C ARG A 166 3.71 -16.28 -7.33
N TRP A 167 4.82 -17.02 -7.47
CA TRP A 167 6.11 -16.43 -7.77
C TRP A 167 6.10 -15.57 -9.03
N GLU A 168 5.47 -16.07 -10.09
CA GLU A 168 5.29 -15.35 -11.37
C GLU A 168 4.55 -14.01 -11.26
N ASN A 169 3.78 -13.82 -10.19
CA ASN A 169 3.01 -12.61 -9.92
C ASN A 169 3.74 -11.59 -9.02
N LEU A 170 4.94 -11.94 -8.53
CA LEU A 170 5.71 -11.09 -7.63
C LEU A 170 6.89 -10.45 -8.36
N ARG A 171 7.10 -9.16 -8.17
CA ARG A 171 8.26 -8.43 -8.68
C ARG A 171 8.72 -7.35 -7.71
N LEU A 172 10.00 -6.99 -7.78
CA LEU A 172 10.51 -5.80 -7.11
C LEU A 172 10.04 -4.55 -7.86
N ALA A 173 9.62 -3.55 -7.13
CA ALA A 173 9.09 -2.32 -7.70
C ALA A 173 9.44 -1.13 -6.80
N THR A 174 9.72 0.01 -7.40
CA THR A 174 9.79 1.27 -6.65
C THR A 174 8.40 1.69 -6.17
N ASN A 175 8.33 2.64 -5.25
CA ASN A 175 7.03 3.21 -4.84
C ASN A 175 6.29 3.84 -6.03
N GLN A 176 7.03 4.40 -6.98
CA GLN A 176 6.49 4.99 -8.19
C GLN A 176 5.90 3.92 -9.12
N ASP A 177 6.59 2.79 -9.29
CA ASP A 177 6.10 1.67 -10.10
C ASP A 177 4.87 1.02 -9.48
N ASN A 178 4.85 0.85 -8.15
CA ASN A 178 3.66 0.40 -7.42
C ASN A 178 2.46 1.36 -7.64
N ALA A 179 2.70 2.67 -7.64
CA ALA A 179 1.64 3.64 -7.93
C ALA A 179 1.15 3.52 -9.38
N ARG A 180 2.05 3.22 -10.33
CA ARG A 180 1.70 2.95 -11.74
C ARG A 180 0.85 1.70 -11.91
N ASN A 181 1.10 0.64 -11.13
CA ASN A 181 0.31 -0.58 -11.12
C ASN A 181 -0.97 -0.49 -10.26
N SER A 182 -1.19 0.58 -9.51
CA SER A 182 -2.39 0.73 -8.68
C SER A 182 -3.66 0.82 -9.52
N LYS A 183 -4.79 0.37 -8.96
CA LYS A 183 -6.13 0.57 -9.56
C LYS A 183 -6.48 2.06 -9.61
N ALA A 184 -7.48 2.42 -10.42
CA ALA A 184 -8.10 3.74 -10.40
C ALA A 184 -8.62 4.08 -8.99
N PHE A 185 -8.68 5.38 -8.65
CA PHE A 185 -9.33 5.82 -7.43
C PHE A 185 -10.79 5.41 -7.43
N SER A 186 -11.33 5.08 -6.26
CA SER A 186 -12.64 4.46 -6.06
C SER A 186 -13.84 5.15 -6.72
N LYS A 187 -13.73 6.42 -7.09
CA LYS A 187 -14.78 7.18 -7.78
C LYS A 187 -14.59 7.28 -9.30
N ALA A 188 -13.42 6.92 -9.83
CA ALA A 188 -13.13 6.96 -11.25
C ALA A 188 -13.37 5.59 -11.89
N LYS A 189 -14.14 5.54 -12.95
CA LYS A 189 -14.37 4.31 -13.72
C LYS A 189 -13.08 3.80 -14.36
N PHE A 190 -12.24 4.72 -14.85
CA PHE A 190 -11.01 4.44 -15.55
C PHE A 190 -9.81 5.15 -14.89
N LYS A 191 -8.65 4.49 -14.91
CA LYS A 191 -7.40 5.05 -14.44
C LYS A 191 -6.90 6.13 -15.40
N GLY A 192 -6.46 7.27 -14.82
CA GLY A 192 -5.92 8.38 -15.59
C GLY A 192 -6.96 9.19 -16.38
N VAL A 193 -8.24 8.91 -16.20
CA VAL A 193 -9.33 9.60 -16.89
C VAL A 193 -10.13 10.44 -15.89
N GLN A 194 -10.48 11.64 -16.29
CA GLN A 194 -11.33 12.55 -15.51
C GLN A 194 -12.38 13.20 -16.41
N GLU A 195 -13.56 13.36 -15.86
CA GLU A 195 -14.65 14.07 -16.51
C GLU A 195 -14.49 15.59 -16.34
N ARG A 196 -14.76 16.33 -17.39
CA ARG A 196 -14.87 17.78 -17.43
C ARG A 196 -16.25 18.20 -17.90
N VAL A 197 -16.57 19.51 -17.84
CA VAL A 197 -17.91 20.02 -18.13
C VAL A 197 -18.44 19.61 -19.50
N ASN A 198 -17.58 19.52 -20.53
CA ASN A 198 -18.00 19.18 -21.89
C ASN A 198 -17.14 18.15 -22.60
N ASP A 199 -16.13 17.60 -21.91
CA ASP A 199 -15.20 16.63 -22.48
C ASP A 199 -14.61 15.70 -21.42
N TRP A 200 -13.82 14.72 -21.88
CA TRP A 200 -13.02 13.86 -21.04
C TRP A 200 -11.54 14.20 -21.21
N ILE A 201 -10.78 14.11 -20.13
CA ILE A 201 -9.36 14.38 -20.11
C ILE A 201 -8.56 13.17 -19.64
N VAL A 202 -7.35 13.03 -20.18
CA VAL A 202 -6.38 12.01 -19.78
C VAL A 202 -5.26 12.68 -19.02
N CYS A 203 -4.90 12.10 -17.86
CA CYS A 203 -3.85 12.61 -16.99
C CYS A 203 -2.82 11.52 -16.70
N TRP A 204 -1.54 11.86 -16.79
CA TRP A 204 -0.44 10.99 -16.39
C TRP A 204 0.72 11.79 -15.80
N THR A 205 1.66 11.11 -15.16
CA THR A 205 2.82 11.74 -14.48
C THR A 205 4.12 11.12 -14.97
N VAL A 206 5.06 11.96 -15.40
CA VAL A 206 6.41 11.56 -15.76
C VAL A 206 7.40 12.45 -15.02
N ALA A 207 8.40 11.88 -14.35
CA ALA A 207 9.41 12.61 -13.60
C ALA A 207 8.83 13.72 -12.71
N ASP A 208 7.79 13.37 -11.93
CA ASP A 208 7.04 14.25 -11.01
C ASP A 208 6.31 15.43 -11.69
N LYS A 209 6.24 15.45 -13.02
CA LYS A 209 5.45 16.41 -13.80
C LYS A 209 4.15 15.77 -14.27
N ASN A 210 3.05 16.51 -14.08
CA ASN A 210 1.73 16.10 -14.53
C ASN A 210 1.49 16.59 -15.95
N PHE A 211 1.01 15.69 -16.79
CA PHE A 211 0.59 15.96 -18.17
C PHE A 211 -0.89 15.70 -18.30
N THR A 212 -1.54 16.44 -19.19
CA THR A 212 -2.98 16.34 -19.43
C THR A 212 -3.26 16.53 -20.93
N GLU A 213 -4.04 15.64 -21.50
CA GLU A 213 -4.62 15.80 -22.83
C GLU A 213 -6.14 15.91 -22.72
N THR A 214 -6.76 16.70 -23.58
CA THR A 214 -8.19 17.05 -23.58
C THR A 214 -8.85 16.72 -24.90
N GLY A 215 -10.18 16.85 -24.98
CA GLY A 215 -10.92 16.73 -26.25
C GLY A 215 -11.39 15.31 -26.56
N PHE A 216 -11.51 14.43 -25.57
CA PHE A 216 -12.07 13.11 -25.75
C PHE A 216 -13.59 13.14 -25.60
N SER A 217 -14.31 12.55 -26.56
CA SER A 217 -15.78 12.55 -26.59
C SER A 217 -16.41 11.57 -25.59
N SER A 218 -15.66 10.58 -25.11
CA SER A 218 -16.13 9.61 -24.12
C SER A 218 -15.04 9.18 -23.15
N ALA A 219 -15.46 8.65 -21.99
CA ALA A 219 -14.56 8.08 -21.00
C ALA A 219 -13.76 6.89 -21.54
N GLU A 220 -14.39 6.08 -22.37
CA GLU A 220 -13.79 4.91 -23.00
C GLU A 220 -12.69 5.31 -23.97
N GLN A 221 -12.93 6.30 -24.84
CA GLN A 221 -11.92 6.83 -25.75
C GLN A 221 -10.72 7.40 -25.01
N ALA A 222 -10.97 8.16 -23.94
CA ALA A 222 -9.94 8.68 -23.06
C ALA A 222 -9.13 7.54 -22.38
N ALA A 223 -9.82 6.48 -21.94
CA ALA A 223 -9.19 5.34 -21.29
C ALA A 223 -8.32 4.52 -22.26
N GLU A 224 -8.75 4.33 -23.50
CA GLU A 224 -7.92 3.69 -24.54
C GLU A 224 -6.67 4.51 -24.84
N HIS A 225 -6.81 5.83 -24.91
CA HIS A 225 -5.67 6.72 -25.10
C HIS A 225 -4.71 6.64 -23.90
N TYR A 226 -5.23 6.68 -22.67
CA TYR A 226 -4.42 6.49 -21.48
C TYR A 226 -3.63 5.18 -21.54
N ASP A 227 -4.24 4.09 -21.92
CA ASP A 227 -3.60 2.78 -21.96
C ASP A 227 -2.43 2.75 -22.95
N LYS A 228 -2.57 3.38 -24.12
CA LYS A 228 -1.48 3.54 -25.11
C LYS A 228 -0.31 4.34 -24.53
N VAL A 229 -0.60 5.49 -23.89
CA VAL A 229 0.39 6.34 -23.26
C VAL A 229 1.06 5.62 -22.08
N ALA A 230 0.28 5.01 -21.20
CA ALA A 230 0.77 4.29 -20.03
C ALA A 230 1.67 3.12 -20.41
N LYS A 231 1.29 2.32 -21.41
CA LYS A 231 2.12 1.20 -21.92
C LYS A 231 3.46 1.68 -22.45
N LYS A 232 3.46 2.79 -23.20
CA LYS A 232 4.68 3.39 -23.75
C LYS A 232 5.61 3.96 -22.66
N LEU A 233 5.04 4.61 -21.64
CA LEU A 233 5.81 5.31 -20.61
C LEU A 233 6.23 4.42 -19.42
N TYR A 234 5.39 3.44 -19.04
CA TYR A 234 5.56 2.66 -17.82
C TYR A 234 5.84 1.18 -18.09
N GLY A 235 5.77 0.73 -19.36
CA GLY A 235 6.05 -0.65 -19.74
C GLY A 235 5.18 -1.65 -18.94
N ASP A 236 5.85 -2.64 -18.36
CA ASP A 236 5.19 -3.70 -17.58
C ASP A 236 4.55 -3.22 -16.28
N PHE A 237 4.90 -2.04 -15.79
CA PHE A 237 4.27 -1.44 -14.62
C PHE A 237 2.98 -0.67 -14.95
N ALA A 238 2.62 -0.56 -16.21
CA ALA A 238 1.38 0.10 -16.61
C ALA A 238 0.16 -0.72 -16.18
N ARG A 239 -0.71 -0.16 -15.35
CA ARG A 239 -2.04 -0.69 -15.11
C ARG A 239 -2.96 -0.19 -16.20
N LEU A 240 -3.32 -1.05 -17.14
CA LEU A 240 -4.23 -0.73 -18.22
C LEU A 240 -5.70 -0.82 -17.76
N ASN A 241 -6.57 -0.04 -18.38
CA ASN A 241 -8.01 -0.04 -18.17
C ASN A 241 -8.67 -1.21 -18.90
N PHE A 242 -8.14 -1.53 -20.09
CA PHE A 242 -8.58 -2.64 -20.93
C PHE A 242 -7.46 -3.67 -21.03
N LYS A 243 -7.82 -4.96 -21.09
CA LYS A 243 -6.88 -6.08 -21.25
C LYS A 243 -6.82 -6.52 -22.71
#